data_46ee4ad5f3999e721f7d9c2ac2cdeb31
#
_entry.id   46ee4ad5f3999e721f7d9c2ac2cdeb31
#
_cell.length_a   1.000
_cell.length_b   1.000
_cell.length_c   1.000
_cell.angle_alpha   90.00
_cell.angle_beta   90.00
_cell.angle_gamma   90.00
#
_symmetry.space_group_name_H-M   'P 1'
#
loop_
_entity.id
_entity.type
_entity.pdbx_description
1 polymer ?
#
loop_
_entity_poly.entity_id
_entity_poly.type
_entity_poly.pdbx_seq_one_letter_code
_entity_poly.pdbx_strand_id
1 'polypeptide(L)'
;MYPNLYYAFKDLFGIELSGLKLVNTFGFFVALCFIVSAWVLTLELKRKQQQGLLNFTEEKIVIGAPASFSELLINFLLGFIFGYKIIGAFTIADALNDPQRYILSSRGNLWIGLLMGLFFGGLKWYEKNKQKLANPEERTVRIWPQDRVSDILIYAAGFGFLGAKIFHNLENWGDFIKDPIGALISFSGLTFYGGLICAGAAIMLFARKIKLPIVHLVDAFAPVLMLGYAIGRIGCQISGDGDWGIVNNTRKPISWMPDWLWSYQYPHNVIGEGVPIPGCSGPYCNQLIQLVYPTALYEVIMCFIVFFILWSLRKKIKIPGRLFGIYLIFNGLERFAIESIRVNTHYESLPFKPTQAQIISIILFIAGIVLFVQSKKWVEKNKPNELVD
;
A
#
# COMPACT_ATOMS: atom_id res chain seq x y z
N MET A 1 -2.46 -10.09 19.74
CA MET A 1 -2.65 -9.56 18.37
C MET A 1 -4.12 -9.24 18.10
N TYR A 2 -4.40 -8.40 17.12
CA TYR A 2 -5.76 -8.03 16.77
C TYR A 2 -6.02 -8.36 15.29
N PRO A 3 -6.57 -9.53 14.98
CA PRO A 3 -6.81 -9.95 13.59
C PRO A 3 -7.78 -9.05 12.83
N ASN A 4 -8.74 -8.43 13.53
CA ASN A 4 -9.66 -7.43 13.00
C ASN A 4 -9.95 -6.34 14.03
N LEU A 5 -10.57 -5.24 13.60
CA LEU A 5 -10.83 -4.09 14.48
C LEU A 5 -11.81 -4.40 15.61
N TYR A 6 -12.65 -5.43 15.50
CA TYR A 6 -13.55 -5.84 16.59
C TYR A 6 -12.76 -6.21 17.85
N TYR A 7 -11.73 -7.06 17.73
CA TYR A 7 -10.91 -7.47 18.88
C TYR A 7 -10.11 -6.30 19.45
N ALA A 8 -9.63 -5.40 18.60
CA ALA A 8 -8.92 -4.21 19.06
C ALA A 8 -9.83 -3.27 19.89
N PHE A 9 -11.05 -3.00 19.37
CA PHE A 9 -11.99 -2.11 20.05
C PHE A 9 -12.57 -2.75 21.33
N LYS A 10 -12.82 -4.04 21.30
CA LYS A 10 -13.28 -4.80 22.49
C LYS A 10 -12.25 -4.74 23.61
N ASP A 11 -10.98 -4.99 23.32
CA ASP A 11 -9.91 -5.08 24.32
C ASP A 11 -9.48 -3.69 24.82
N LEU A 12 -9.31 -2.72 23.93
CA LEU A 12 -8.82 -1.38 24.27
C LEU A 12 -9.89 -0.44 24.85
N PHE A 13 -11.14 -0.58 24.40
CA PHE A 13 -12.21 0.36 24.74
C PHE A 13 -13.45 -0.31 25.34
N GLY A 14 -13.52 -1.63 25.43
CA GLY A 14 -14.68 -2.37 25.90
C GLY A 14 -15.90 -2.30 24.93
N ILE A 15 -15.67 -1.90 23.66
CA ILE A 15 -16.73 -1.68 22.69
C ILE A 15 -16.89 -2.91 21.79
N GLU A 16 -18.07 -3.54 21.83
CA GLU A 16 -18.38 -4.73 21.02
C GLU A 16 -19.28 -4.38 19.84
N LEU A 17 -18.68 -3.91 18.74
CA LEU A 17 -19.38 -3.64 17.48
C LEU A 17 -19.12 -4.77 16.48
N SER A 18 -20.09 -5.67 16.30
CA SER A 18 -19.95 -6.85 15.41
C SER A 18 -19.56 -6.50 13.98
N GLY A 19 -19.97 -5.34 13.46
CA GLY A 19 -19.59 -4.87 12.13
C GLY A 19 -18.08 -4.67 11.94
N LEU A 20 -17.32 -4.39 13.00
CA LEU A 20 -15.86 -4.24 12.93
C LEU A 20 -15.14 -5.56 12.61
N LYS A 21 -15.81 -6.72 12.70
CA LYS A 21 -15.27 -8.01 12.24
C LYS A 21 -15.01 -8.02 10.73
N LEU A 22 -15.75 -7.24 9.95
CA LEU A 22 -15.53 -7.08 8.50
C LEU A 22 -14.22 -6.36 8.16
N VAL A 23 -13.68 -5.60 9.10
CA VAL A 23 -12.48 -4.79 8.88
C VAL A 23 -11.28 -5.53 9.44
N ASN A 24 -10.57 -6.25 8.57
CA ASN A 24 -9.30 -6.88 8.89
C ASN A 24 -8.27 -5.81 9.26
N THR A 25 -7.50 -6.02 10.32
CA THR A 25 -6.53 -5.04 10.83
C THR A 25 -5.44 -4.72 9.82
N PHE A 26 -4.89 -5.72 9.13
CA PHE A 26 -3.92 -5.49 8.08
C PHE A 26 -4.51 -4.62 6.95
N GLY A 27 -5.71 -4.97 6.45
CA GLY A 27 -6.42 -4.20 5.43
C GLY A 27 -6.71 -2.75 5.86
N PHE A 28 -7.03 -2.53 7.12
CA PHE A 28 -7.21 -1.18 7.68
C PHE A 28 -5.92 -0.35 7.59
N PHE A 29 -4.77 -0.91 7.99
CA PHE A 29 -3.50 -0.21 7.90
C PHE A 29 -3.03 -0.02 6.46
N VAL A 30 -3.36 -0.92 5.54
CA VAL A 30 -3.13 -0.72 4.10
C VAL A 30 -3.96 0.46 3.58
N ALA A 31 -5.24 0.55 3.92
CA ALA A 31 -6.07 1.70 3.54
C ALA A 31 -5.53 3.00 4.16
N LEU A 32 -5.16 2.98 5.43
CA LEU A 32 -4.54 4.12 6.12
C LEU A 32 -3.22 4.53 5.45
N CYS A 33 -2.40 3.58 5.04
CA CYS A 33 -1.18 3.80 4.27
C CYS A 33 -1.46 4.61 3.00
N PHE A 34 -2.46 4.24 2.20
CA PHE A 34 -2.84 4.98 1.00
C PHE A 34 -3.32 6.41 1.32
N ILE A 35 -4.16 6.58 2.33
CA ILE A 35 -4.69 7.90 2.74
C ILE A 35 -3.55 8.82 3.19
N VAL A 36 -2.70 8.34 4.10
CA VAL A 36 -1.58 9.14 4.66
C VAL A 36 -0.54 9.42 3.58
N SER A 37 -0.23 8.43 2.72
CA SER A 37 0.68 8.60 1.59
C SER A 37 0.16 9.63 0.58
N ALA A 38 -1.14 9.63 0.29
CA ALA A 38 -1.78 10.63 -0.55
C ALA A 38 -1.63 12.04 0.02
N TRP A 39 -1.92 12.18 1.30
CA TRP A 39 -1.81 13.46 1.99
C TRP A 39 -0.37 14.00 1.96
N VAL A 40 0.62 13.16 2.30
CA VAL A 40 2.04 13.55 2.31
C VAL A 40 2.55 13.83 0.89
N LEU A 41 2.13 13.04 -0.11
CA LEU A 41 2.46 13.28 -1.51
C LEU A 41 1.88 14.62 -2.00
N THR A 42 0.63 14.92 -1.64
CA THR A 42 -0.01 16.21 -1.96
C THR A 42 0.78 17.38 -1.39
N LEU A 43 1.21 17.28 -0.12
CA LEU A 43 2.04 18.32 0.51
C LEU A 43 3.38 18.51 -0.22
N GLU A 44 4.01 17.42 -0.63
CA GLU A 44 5.32 17.48 -1.28
C GLU A 44 5.22 18.00 -2.73
N LEU A 45 4.21 17.59 -3.49
CA LEU A 45 3.96 18.12 -4.83
C LEU A 45 3.60 19.60 -4.79
N LYS A 46 2.77 20.01 -3.82
CA LYS A 46 2.44 21.43 -3.60
C LYS A 46 3.69 22.25 -3.26
N ARG A 47 4.58 21.73 -2.42
CA ARG A 47 5.86 22.38 -2.11
C ARG A 47 6.73 22.55 -3.35
N LYS A 48 6.87 21.49 -4.17
CA LYS A 48 7.66 21.54 -5.42
C LYS A 48 7.06 22.49 -6.44
N GLN A 49 5.73 22.57 -6.53
CA GLN A 49 5.02 23.55 -7.35
C GLN A 49 5.34 25.00 -6.89
N GLN A 50 5.27 25.27 -5.59
CA GLN A 50 5.60 26.58 -5.03
C GLN A 50 7.07 26.99 -5.27
N GLN A 51 7.94 26.02 -5.47
CA GLN A 51 9.35 26.26 -5.84
C GLN A 51 9.57 26.42 -7.35
N GLY A 52 8.51 26.39 -8.18
CA GLY A 52 8.59 26.48 -9.63
C GLY A 52 9.18 25.23 -10.32
N LEU A 53 9.32 24.11 -9.58
CA LEU A 53 9.89 22.86 -10.12
C LEU A 53 8.86 22.03 -10.89
N LEU A 54 7.58 22.27 -10.65
CA LEU A 54 6.46 21.58 -11.28
C LEU A 54 5.43 22.61 -11.76
N ASN A 55 5.01 22.48 -13.03
CA ASN A 55 4.05 23.36 -13.65
C ASN A 55 2.67 22.67 -13.77
N PHE A 56 1.62 23.47 -13.94
CA PHE A 56 0.29 23.00 -14.25
C PHE A 56 0.21 22.45 -15.69
N THR A 57 -0.75 21.59 -15.93
CA THR A 57 -1.17 21.17 -17.27
C THR A 57 -2.54 21.77 -17.57
N GLU A 58 -2.77 22.19 -18.80
CA GLU A 58 -4.08 22.67 -19.24
C GLU A 58 -4.84 21.52 -19.92
N GLU A 59 -6.04 21.26 -19.43
CA GLU A 59 -6.95 20.26 -20.02
C GLU A 59 -8.30 20.90 -20.34
N LYS A 60 -8.85 20.53 -21.48
CA LYS A 60 -10.22 20.90 -21.86
C LYS A 60 -11.19 19.94 -21.20
N ILE A 61 -12.03 20.44 -20.34
CA ILE A 61 -13.11 19.69 -19.73
C ILE A 61 -14.45 20.22 -20.18
N VAL A 62 -15.41 19.33 -20.39
CA VAL A 62 -16.79 19.71 -20.73
C VAL A 62 -17.56 19.87 -19.44
N ILE A 63 -17.98 21.10 -19.16
CA ILE A 63 -18.81 21.45 -17.99
C ILE A 63 -20.28 21.47 -18.40
N GLY A 64 -21.14 21.01 -17.48
CA GLY A 64 -22.59 21.02 -17.69
C GLY A 64 -23.11 19.89 -18.58
N ALA A 65 -22.28 18.90 -18.93
CA ALA A 65 -22.76 17.70 -19.62
C ALA A 65 -23.66 16.85 -18.69
N PRO A 66 -24.70 16.21 -19.24
CA PRO A 66 -25.48 15.25 -18.47
C PRO A 66 -24.63 14.05 -18.07
N ALA A 67 -25.10 13.29 -17.06
CA ALA A 67 -24.44 12.05 -16.67
C ALA A 67 -24.35 11.08 -17.85
N SER A 68 -23.18 10.58 -18.16
CA SER A 68 -23.01 9.53 -19.18
C SER A 68 -23.52 8.19 -18.66
N PHE A 69 -23.94 7.30 -19.56
CA PHE A 69 -24.36 5.96 -19.17
C PHE A 69 -23.25 5.20 -18.43
N SER A 70 -22.00 5.35 -18.84
CA SER A 70 -20.86 4.72 -18.18
C SER A 70 -20.65 5.23 -16.75
N GLU A 71 -20.78 6.54 -16.51
CA GLU A 71 -20.69 7.10 -15.15
C GLU A 71 -21.80 6.55 -14.25
N LEU A 72 -23.03 6.47 -14.76
CA LEU A 72 -24.16 5.91 -14.00
C LEU A 72 -23.96 4.42 -13.72
N LEU A 73 -23.53 3.66 -14.72
CA LEU A 73 -23.29 2.22 -14.59
C LEU A 73 -22.19 1.92 -13.58
N ILE A 74 -21.06 2.64 -13.64
CA ILE A 74 -19.96 2.47 -12.68
C ILE A 74 -20.43 2.76 -11.25
N ASN A 75 -21.14 3.87 -11.04
CA ASN A 75 -21.64 4.20 -9.71
C ASN A 75 -22.71 3.19 -9.23
N PHE A 76 -23.57 2.72 -10.13
CA PHE A 76 -24.51 1.65 -9.82
C PHE A 76 -23.79 0.36 -9.40
N LEU A 77 -22.80 -0.09 -10.16
CA LEU A 77 -22.03 -1.31 -9.85
C LEU A 77 -21.27 -1.19 -8.53
N LEU A 78 -20.65 -0.03 -8.26
CA LEU A 78 -19.98 0.21 -6.97
C LEU A 78 -20.98 0.17 -5.81
N GLY A 79 -22.11 0.84 -5.94
CA GLY A 79 -23.18 0.80 -4.95
C GLY A 79 -23.78 -0.59 -4.77
N PHE A 80 -23.97 -1.33 -5.88
CA PHE A 80 -24.46 -2.69 -5.86
C PHE A 80 -23.50 -3.63 -5.10
N ILE A 81 -22.22 -3.62 -5.41
CA ILE A 81 -21.21 -4.46 -4.74
C ILE A 81 -21.13 -4.11 -3.25
N PHE A 82 -21.14 -2.81 -2.93
CA PHE A 82 -21.14 -2.34 -1.55
C PHE A 82 -22.38 -2.83 -0.78
N GLY A 83 -23.56 -2.65 -1.35
CA GLY A 83 -24.82 -3.12 -0.74
C GLY A 83 -24.88 -4.65 -0.64
N TYR A 84 -24.53 -5.35 -1.72
CA TYR A 84 -24.59 -6.80 -1.81
C TYR A 84 -23.66 -7.49 -0.81
N LYS A 85 -22.42 -6.98 -0.67
CA LYS A 85 -21.37 -7.59 0.17
C LYS A 85 -21.27 -6.95 1.54
N ILE A 86 -21.12 -5.63 1.63
CA ILE A 86 -20.81 -4.99 2.91
C ILE A 86 -22.05 -4.85 3.78
N ILE A 87 -23.11 -4.20 3.26
CA ILE A 87 -24.34 -4.05 4.03
C ILE A 87 -25.06 -5.39 4.15
N GLY A 88 -25.05 -6.20 3.08
CA GLY A 88 -25.64 -7.52 3.07
C GLY A 88 -25.06 -8.50 4.11
N ALA A 89 -23.81 -8.31 4.53
CA ALA A 89 -23.18 -9.12 5.57
C ALA A 89 -23.96 -9.09 6.90
N PHE A 90 -24.63 -7.98 7.22
CA PHE A 90 -25.41 -7.85 8.45
C PHE A 90 -26.74 -8.61 8.41
N THR A 91 -27.16 -9.07 7.23
CA THR A 91 -28.42 -9.80 7.03
C THR A 91 -28.22 -11.31 6.80
N ILE A 92 -26.98 -11.76 6.70
CA ILE A 92 -26.64 -13.15 6.41
C ILE A 92 -26.01 -13.77 7.66
N ALA A 93 -26.63 -14.86 8.11
CA ALA A 93 -26.09 -15.64 9.23
C ALA A 93 -24.64 -16.07 8.92
N ASP A 94 -23.78 -16.05 9.91
CA ASP A 94 -22.35 -16.41 9.87
C ASP A 94 -21.43 -15.57 8.98
N ALA A 95 -21.96 -14.59 8.23
CA ALA A 95 -21.12 -13.72 7.40
C ALA A 95 -20.05 -12.93 8.23
N LEU A 96 -20.40 -12.55 9.45
CA LEU A 96 -19.51 -11.85 10.39
C LEU A 96 -18.60 -12.79 11.19
N ASN A 97 -18.81 -14.11 11.12
CA ASN A 97 -17.95 -15.08 11.81
C ASN A 97 -16.70 -15.41 10.98
N ASP A 98 -16.85 -15.49 9.64
CA ASP A 98 -15.75 -15.62 8.69
C ASP A 98 -15.92 -14.62 7.54
N PRO A 99 -15.56 -13.35 7.75
CA PRO A 99 -15.74 -12.29 6.77
C PRO A 99 -14.95 -12.50 5.48
N GLN A 100 -13.76 -13.11 5.56
CA GLN A 100 -12.93 -13.34 4.37
C GLN A 100 -13.61 -14.34 3.44
N ARG A 101 -14.03 -15.47 3.97
CA ARG A 101 -14.76 -16.49 3.20
C ARG A 101 -16.09 -15.95 2.66
N TYR A 102 -16.80 -15.14 3.45
CA TYR A 102 -18.05 -14.51 3.00
C TYR A 102 -17.81 -13.54 1.83
N ILE A 103 -16.83 -12.64 1.91
CA ILE A 103 -16.54 -11.67 0.85
C ILE A 103 -16.18 -12.39 -0.47
N LEU A 104 -15.45 -13.49 -0.40
CA LEU A 104 -15.04 -14.29 -1.55
C LEU A 104 -16.16 -15.20 -2.11
N SER A 105 -17.15 -15.54 -1.29
CA SER A 105 -18.26 -16.39 -1.71
C SER A 105 -19.19 -15.68 -2.70
N SER A 106 -20.04 -16.42 -3.40
CA SER A 106 -21.14 -15.83 -4.18
C SER A 106 -22.31 -15.33 -3.30
N ARG A 107 -22.25 -15.56 -1.98
CA ARG A 107 -23.30 -15.14 -1.02
C ARG A 107 -23.33 -13.64 -0.86
N GLY A 108 -24.53 -13.07 -0.80
CA GLY A 108 -24.78 -11.64 -0.60
C GLY A 108 -26.29 -11.37 -0.58
N ASN A 109 -26.71 -10.15 -0.27
CA ASN A 109 -28.10 -9.76 -0.29
C ASN A 109 -28.41 -8.97 -1.57
N LEU A 110 -29.06 -9.65 -2.52
CA LEU A 110 -29.37 -9.08 -3.84
C LEU A 110 -30.22 -7.81 -3.74
N TRP A 111 -31.23 -7.81 -2.85
CA TRP A 111 -32.13 -6.67 -2.72
C TRP A 111 -31.43 -5.44 -2.17
N ILE A 112 -30.59 -5.60 -1.16
CA ILE A 112 -29.77 -4.51 -0.62
C ILE A 112 -28.77 -4.04 -1.68
N GLY A 113 -28.18 -4.95 -2.44
CA GLY A 113 -27.31 -4.62 -3.57
C GLY A 113 -28.00 -3.73 -4.60
N LEU A 114 -29.20 -4.15 -5.07
CA LEU A 114 -29.98 -3.38 -6.03
C LEU A 114 -30.37 -2.01 -5.48
N LEU A 115 -30.83 -1.93 -4.23
CA LEU A 115 -31.20 -0.69 -3.58
C LEU A 115 -30.03 0.29 -3.50
N MET A 116 -28.87 -0.18 -3.06
CA MET A 116 -27.66 0.65 -2.97
C MET A 116 -27.09 1.01 -4.34
N GLY A 117 -27.20 0.12 -5.33
CA GLY A 117 -26.86 0.43 -6.71
C GLY A 117 -27.71 1.56 -7.28
N LEU A 118 -29.02 1.48 -7.13
CA LEU A 118 -29.94 2.53 -7.53
C LEU A 118 -29.69 3.84 -6.77
N PHE A 119 -29.39 3.77 -5.48
CA PHE A 119 -29.08 4.93 -4.67
C PHE A 119 -27.81 5.66 -5.15
N PHE A 120 -26.71 4.94 -5.36
CA PHE A 120 -25.45 5.55 -5.83
C PHE A 120 -25.56 6.05 -7.28
N GLY A 121 -26.21 5.29 -8.16
CA GLY A 121 -26.49 5.73 -9.53
C GLY A 121 -27.39 6.97 -9.55
N GLY A 122 -28.43 6.99 -8.70
CA GLY A 122 -29.33 8.13 -8.53
C GLY A 122 -28.65 9.37 -7.96
N LEU A 123 -27.75 9.20 -6.97
CA LEU A 123 -26.93 10.30 -6.45
C LEU A 123 -26.06 10.91 -7.55
N LYS A 124 -25.42 10.07 -8.38
CA LYS A 124 -24.58 10.55 -9.48
C LYS A 124 -25.40 11.27 -10.54
N TRP A 125 -26.55 10.73 -10.88
CA TRP A 125 -27.50 11.39 -11.78
C TRP A 125 -27.96 12.76 -11.24
N TYR A 126 -28.33 12.81 -9.95
CA TYR A 126 -28.78 14.05 -9.29
C TYR A 126 -27.67 15.11 -9.28
N GLU A 127 -26.44 14.73 -8.90
CA GLU A 127 -25.27 15.60 -8.91
C GLU A 127 -25.04 16.22 -10.30
N LYS A 128 -25.01 15.40 -11.33
CA LYS A 128 -24.79 15.83 -12.72
C LYS A 128 -25.97 16.66 -13.26
N ASN A 129 -27.20 16.30 -12.90
CA ASN A 129 -28.38 17.02 -13.33
C ASN A 129 -28.46 18.42 -12.69
N LYS A 130 -28.01 18.57 -11.44
CA LYS A 130 -27.88 19.86 -10.76
C LYS A 130 -26.86 20.78 -11.42
N GLN A 131 -25.79 20.21 -12.00
CA GLN A 131 -24.71 20.94 -12.66
C GLN A 131 -24.94 21.08 -14.19
N LYS A 132 -26.05 20.54 -14.71
CA LYS A 132 -26.35 20.54 -16.15
C LYS A 132 -26.60 21.97 -16.65
N LEU A 133 -25.92 22.33 -17.73
CA LEU A 133 -26.15 23.56 -18.48
C LEU A 133 -27.03 23.29 -19.71
N ALA A 134 -27.71 24.31 -20.17
CA ALA A 134 -28.52 24.22 -21.42
C ALA A 134 -27.67 23.81 -22.61
N ASN A 135 -26.46 24.39 -22.72
CA ASN A 135 -25.43 24.01 -23.67
C ASN A 135 -24.17 23.67 -22.88
N PRO A 136 -23.63 22.44 -22.98
CA PRO A 136 -22.35 22.09 -22.40
C PRO A 136 -21.23 22.98 -22.93
N GLU A 137 -20.39 23.51 -22.06
CA GLU A 137 -19.28 24.39 -22.41
C GLU A 137 -17.94 23.69 -22.26
N GLU A 138 -17.08 23.82 -23.26
CA GLU A 138 -15.67 23.45 -23.10
C GLU A 138 -14.93 24.53 -22.34
N ARG A 139 -14.35 24.18 -21.20
CA ARG A 139 -13.48 25.09 -20.45
C ARG A 139 -12.10 24.51 -20.31
N THR A 140 -11.09 25.32 -20.56
CA THR A 140 -9.70 24.98 -20.25
C THR A 140 -9.46 25.19 -18.76
N VAL A 141 -9.15 24.10 -18.05
CA VAL A 141 -8.88 24.14 -16.62
C VAL A 141 -7.40 23.84 -16.40
N ARG A 142 -6.79 24.58 -15.49
CA ARG A 142 -5.42 24.34 -15.06
C ARG A 142 -5.43 23.28 -13.96
N ILE A 143 -4.76 22.16 -14.22
CA ILE A 143 -4.64 21.06 -13.28
C ILE A 143 -3.22 21.05 -12.73
N TRP A 144 -3.11 21.20 -11.43
CA TRP A 144 -1.82 21.19 -10.76
C TRP A 144 -1.37 19.78 -10.43
N PRO A 145 -0.06 19.53 -10.25
CA PRO A 145 0.46 18.18 -9.91
C PRO A 145 -0.18 17.54 -8.68
N GLN A 146 -0.50 18.34 -7.65
CA GLN A 146 -1.17 17.83 -6.44
C GLN A 146 -2.62 17.39 -6.69
N ASP A 147 -3.30 17.94 -7.72
CA ASP A 147 -4.67 17.55 -8.06
C ASP A 147 -4.71 16.18 -8.75
N ARG A 148 -3.54 15.69 -9.22
CA ARG A 148 -3.36 14.36 -9.85
C ARG A 148 -3.06 13.24 -8.84
N VAL A 149 -2.98 13.53 -7.54
CA VAL A 149 -2.66 12.51 -6.53
C VAL A 149 -3.70 11.40 -6.52
N SER A 150 -4.98 11.71 -6.69
CA SER A 150 -6.05 10.70 -6.78
C SER A 150 -5.83 9.76 -7.97
N ASP A 151 -5.47 10.29 -9.14
CA ASP A 151 -5.17 9.48 -10.32
C ASP A 151 -3.95 8.58 -10.05
N ILE A 152 -2.88 9.15 -9.49
CA ILE A 152 -1.66 8.41 -9.12
C ILE A 152 -1.98 7.25 -8.18
N LEU A 153 -2.86 7.46 -7.18
CA LEU A 153 -3.29 6.41 -6.25
C LEU A 153 -4.09 5.30 -6.94
N ILE A 154 -4.97 5.67 -7.87
CA ILE A 154 -5.75 4.68 -8.65
C ILE A 154 -4.79 3.83 -9.48
N TYR A 155 -3.81 4.44 -10.15
CA TYR A 155 -2.78 3.70 -10.89
C TYR A 155 -1.94 2.83 -9.96
N ALA A 156 -1.51 3.36 -8.79
CA ALA A 156 -0.74 2.61 -7.81
C ALA A 156 -1.51 1.38 -7.29
N ALA A 157 -2.76 1.57 -6.87
CA ALA A 157 -3.59 0.50 -6.32
C ALA A 157 -3.96 -0.55 -7.39
N GLY A 158 -4.45 -0.10 -8.55
CA GLY A 158 -4.90 -0.99 -9.62
C GLY A 158 -3.76 -1.81 -10.21
N PHE A 159 -2.72 -1.15 -10.69
CA PHE A 159 -1.56 -1.84 -11.29
C PHE A 159 -0.69 -2.53 -10.25
N GLY A 160 -0.65 -2.03 -9.01
CA GLY A 160 0.00 -2.69 -7.90
C GLY A 160 -0.65 -4.03 -7.57
N PHE A 161 -1.97 -4.07 -7.45
CA PHE A 161 -2.70 -5.32 -7.21
C PHE A 161 -2.54 -6.31 -8.38
N LEU A 162 -2.72 -5.85 -9.61
CA LEU A 162 -2.54 -6.68 -10.80
C LEU A 162 -1.13 -7.25 -10.90
N GLY A 163 -0.12 -6.39 -10.68
CA GLY A 163 1.28 -6.80 -10.72
C GLY A 163 1.62 -7.82 -9.63
N ALA A 164 1.16 -7.59 -8.40
CA ALA A 164 1.36 -8.53 -7.29
C ALA A 164 0.77 -9.90 -7.62
N LYS A 165 -0.40 -9.93 -8.26
CA LYS A 165 -1.08 -11.16 -8.66
C LYS A 165 -0.39 -11.89 -9.81
N ILE A 166 -0.01 -11.15 -10.85
CA ILE A 166 0.70 -11.70 -12.02
C ILE A 166 2.03 -12.34 -11.57
N PHE A 167 2.84 -11.62 -10.80
CA PHE A 167 4.14 -12.12 -10.35
C PHE A 167 4.00 -13.32 -9.43
N HIS A 168 3.02 -13.31 -8.52
CA HIS A 168 2.75 -14.49 -7.69
C HIS A 168 2.44 -15.73 -8.53
N ASN A 169 1.57 -15.60 -9.53
CA ASN A 169 1.23 -16.73 -10.40
C ASN A 169 2.41 -17.17 -11.26
N LEU A 170 3.32 -16.26 -11.65
CA LEU A 170 4.55 -16.61 -12.36
C LEU A 170 5.54 -17.35 -11.45
N GLU A 171 5.66 -16.95 -10.19
CA GLU A 171 6.50 -17.63 -9.19
C GLU A 171 5.96 -19.02 -8.83
N ASN A 172 4.64 -19.19 -8.84
CA ASN A 172 3.96 -20.45 -8.50
C ASN A 172 3.26 -21.06 -9.73
N TRP A 173 3.96 -21.12 -10.85
CA TRP A 173 3.42 -21.54 -12.15
C TRP A 173 2.77 -22.92 -12.13
N GLY A 174 3.35 -23.86 -11.37
CA GLY A 174 2.80 -25.22 -11.24
C GLY A 174 1.43 -25.28 -10.58
N ASP A 175 1.16 -24.41 -9.63
CA ASP A 175 -0.16 -24.33 -8.97
C ASP A 175 -1.14 -23.51 -9.79
N PHE A 176 -0.65 -22.48 -10.48
CA PHE A 176 -1.47 -21.68 -11.41
C PHE A 176 -2.08 -22.54 -12.53
N ILE A 177 -1.30 -23.47 -13.13
CA ILE A 177 -1.82 -24.34 -14.21
C ILE A 177 -2.92 -25.29 -13.69
N LYS A 178 -2.87 -25.71 -12.43
CA LYS A 178 -3.88 -26.64 -11.86
C LYS A 178 -5.25 -25.98 -11.70
N ASP A 179 -5.29 -24.72 -11.27
CA ASP A 179 -6.52 -23.94 -11.09
C ASP A 179 -6.30 -22.46 -11.43
N PRO A 180 -6.26 -22.08 -12.73
CA PRO A 180 -6.01 -20.69 -13.14
C PRO A 180 -7.07 -19.71 -12.64
N ILE A 181 -8.34 -20.13 -12.63
CA ILE A 181 -9.44 -19.24 -12.24
C ILE A 181 -9.40 -18.99 -10.72
N GLY A 182 -9.25 -20.03 -9.93
CA GLY A 182 -9.12 -19.91 -8.48
C GLY A 182 -7.88 -19.08 -8.09
N ALA A 183 -6.75 -19.29 -8.75
CA ALA A 183 -5.54 -18.54 -8.54
C ALA A 183 -5.71 -17.04 -8.85
N LEU A 184 -6.43 -16.66 -9.90
CA LEU A 184 -6.69 -15.25 -10.25
C LEU A 184 -7.69 -14.59 -9.30
N ILE A 185 -8.72 -15.29 -8.85
CA ILE A 185 -9.78 -14.72 -8.01
C ILE A 185 -9.39 -14.71 -6.53
N SER A 186 -8.50 -15.59 -6.07
CA SER A 186 -8.09 -15.66 -4.66
C SER A 186 -7.50 -14.33 -4.18
N PHE A 187 -7.79 -13.92 -2.95
CA PHE A 187 -7.14 -12.78 -2.31
C PHE A 187 -5.79 -13.12 -1.67
N SER A 188 -5.46 -14.39 -1.55
CA SER A 188 -4.15 -14.88 -1.14
C SER A 188 -3.18 -14.89 -2.33
N GLY A 189 -1.89 -14.96 -2.03
CA GLY A 189 -0.86 -15.04 -3.06
C GLY A 189 -0.67 -13.71 -3.79
N LEU A 190 0.00 -12.79 -3.13
CA LEU A 190 0.38 -11.49 -3.68
C LEU A 190 1.87 -11.28 -3.45
N THR A 191 2.64 -11.13 -4.55
CA THR A 191 4.06 -10.85 -4.47
C THR A 191 4.30 -9.34 -4.41
N PHE A 192 4.89 -8.88 -3.33
CA PHE A 192 5.13 -7.44 -3.08
C PHE A 192 5.92 -6.78 -4.21
N TYR A 193 7.02 -7.40 -4.66
CA TYR A 193 7.87 -6.81 -5.71
C TYR A 193 7.15 -6.69 -7.06
N GLY A 194 6.31 -7.65 -7.42
CA GLY A 194 5.49 -7.58 -8.63
C GLY A 194 4.55 -6.38 -8.58
N GLY A 195 3.93 -6.14 -7.44
CA GLY A 195 3.09 -4.97 -7.21
C GLY A 195 3.85 -3.65 -7.33
N LEU A 196 5.02 -3.56 -6.69
CA LEU A 196 5.85 -2.35 -6.70
C LEU A 196 6.36 -2.00 -8.11
N ILE A 197 6.82 -3.00 -8.87
CA ILE A 197 7.32 -2.82 -10.23
C ILE A 197 6.20 -2.34 -11.16
N CYS A 198 5.05 -3.01 -11.16
CA CYS A 198 3.94 -2.67 -12.02
C CYS A 198 3.32 -1.31 -11.66
N ALA A 199 3.15 -1.02 -10.37
CA ALA A 199 2.69 0.29 -9.91
C ALA A 199 3.66 1.40 -10.32
N GLY A 200 4.96 1.20 -10.09
CA GLY A 200 5.99 2.17 -10.46
C GLY A 200 6.03 2.43 -11.95
N ALA A 201 5.98 1.39 -12.78
CA ALA A 201 5.92 1.51 -14.23
C ALA A 201 4.65 2.27 -14.70
N ALA A 202 3.49 1.92 -14.15
CA ALA A 202 2.22 2.57 -14.49
C ALA A 202 2.22 4.06 -14.10
N ILE A 203 2.73 4.41 -12.91
CA ILE A 203 2.85 5.80 -12.47
C ILE A 203 3.83 6.57 -13.37
N MET A 204 4.95 5.97 -13.77
CA MET A 204 5.91 6.61 -14.68
C MET A 204 5.31 6.85 -16.08
N LEU A 205 4.55 5.89 -16.61
CA LEU A 205 3.84 6.05 -17.88
C LEU A 205 2.76 7.13 -17.79
N PHE A 206 2.00 7.15 -16.71
CA PHE A 206 1.02 8.19 -16.43
C PHE A 206 1.68 9.58 -16.33
N ALA A 207 2.78 9.70 -15.58
CA ALA A 207 3.53 10.95 -15.46
C ALA A 207 4.03 11.47 -16.80
N ARG A 208 4.52 10.56 -17.69
CA ARG A 208 4.91 10.93 -19.07
C ARG A 208 3.72 11.45 -19.87
N LYS A 209 2.57 10.76 -19.78
CA LYS A 209 1.34 11.16 -20.49
C LYS A 209 0.90 12.57 -20.11
N ILE A 210 0.95 12.92 -18.81
CA ILE A 210 0.58 14.24 -18.32
C ILE A 210 1.76 15.25 -18.30
N LYS A 211 2.89 14.91 -18.93
CA LYS A 211 4.10 15.76 -19.02
C LYS A 211 4.65 16.20 -17.66
N LEU A 212 4.46 15.39 -16.61
CA LEU A 212 5.00 15.65 -15.28
C LEU A 212 6.47 15.21 -15.23
N PRO A 213 7.41 16.07 -14.78
CA PRO A 213 8.83 15.72 -14.69
C PRO A 213 9.07 14.56 -13.72
N ILE A 214 9.42 13.38 -14.25
CA ILE A 214 9.55 12.12 -13.50
C ILE A 214 10.55 12.25 -12.35
N VAL A 215 11.68 12.92 -12.58
CA VAL A 215 12.75 13.03 -11.58
C VAL A 215 12.27 13.77 -10.32
N HIS A 216 11.45 14.82 -10.50
CA HIS A 216 10.85 15.52 -9.37
C HIS A 216 9.75 14.70 -8.70
N LEU A 217 9.02 13.90 -9.47
CA LEU A 217 7.98 13.01 -8.95
C LEU A 217 8.59 11.89 -8.08
N VAL A 218 9.64 11.21 -8.54
CA VAL A 218 10.28 10.14 -7.75
C VAL A 218 10.93 10.69 -6.46
N ASP A 219 11.49 11.90 -6.50
CA ASP A 219 11.96 12.56 -5.28
C ASP A 219 10.82 12.88 -4.30
N ALA A 220 9.62 13.22 -4.81
CA ALA A 220 8.45 13.41 -3.96
C ALA A 220 8.00 12.09 -3.32
N PHE A 221 8.12 10.98 -4.05
CA PHE A 221 7.80 9.66 -3.56
C PHE A 221 8.78 9.14 -2.50
N ALA A 222 10.04 9.58 -2.48
CA ALA A 222 11.05 9.04 -1.57
C ALA A 222 10.60 8.97 -0.10
N PRO A 223 10.16 10.06 0.56
CA PRO A 223 9.65 9.98 1.92
C PRO A 223 8.29 9.27 2.01
N VAL A 224 7.44 9.41 0.98
CA VAL A 224 6.10 8.81 0.95
C VAL A 224 6.16 7.28 0.98
N LEU A 225 7.09 6.68 0.22
CA LEU A 225 7.27 5.22 0.17
C LEU A 225 7.73 4.67 1.53
N MET A 226 8.67 5.36 2.21
CA MET A 226 9.09 4.89 3.54
C MET A 226 7.98 5.02 4.58
N LEU A 227 7.19 6.09 4.52
CA LEU A 227 6.04 6.25 5.42
C LEU A 227 4.98 5.18 5.16
N GLY A 228 4.66 4.94 3.89
CA GLY A 228 3.73 3.90 3.49
C GLY A 228 4.19 2.51 3.96
N TYR A 229 5.48 2.22 3.80
CA TYR A 229 6.08 0.97 4.28
C TYR A 229 5.92 0.84 5.80
N ALA A 230 6.28 1.88 6.57
CA ALA A 230 6.13 1.87 8.02
C ALA A 230 4.69 1.59 8.47
N ILE A 231 3.70 2.28 7.87
CA ILE A 231 2.28 2.10 8.20
C ILE A 231 1.79 0.69 7.82
N GLY A 232 2.20 0.17 6.66
CA GLY A 232 1.89 -1.21 6.28
C GLY A 232 2.41 -2.23 7.28
N ARG A 233 3.67 -2.06 7.75
CA ARG A 233 4.30 -2.93 8.75
C ARG A 233 3.65 -2.87 10.13
N ILE A 234 3.03 -1.75 10.50
CA ILE A 234 2.16 -1.71 11.70
C ILE A 234 1.01 -2.72 11.54
N GLY A 235 0.42 -2.80 10.36
CA GLY A 235 -0.63 -3.78 10.06
C GLY A 235 -0.14 -5.22 10.24
N CYS A 236 1.04 -5.57 9.70
CA CYS A 236 1.66 -6.88 9.87
C CYS A 236 1.89 -7.20 11.35
N GLN A 237 2.49 -6.27 12.10
CA GLN A 237 2.78 -6.46 13.52
C GLN A 237 1.52 -6.67 14.35
N ILE A 238 0.47 -5.85 14.12
CA ILE A 238 -0.74 -5.89 14.97
C ILE A 238 -1.63 -7.09 14.61
N SER A 239 -1.67 -7.52 13.34
CA SER A 239 -2.46 -8.69 12.93
C SER A 239 -1.77 -10.03 13.23
N GLY A 240 -0.43 -10.04 13.30
CA GLY A 240 0.32 -11.30 13.39
C GLY A 240 0.17 -12.14 12.12
N ASP A 241 0.55 -11.58 10.97
CA ASP A 241 0.31 -12.16 9.65
C ASP A 241 1.41 -13.12 9.14
N GLY A 242 2.34 -13.49 10.03
CA GLY A 242 3.44 -14.42 9.68
C GLY A 242 4.77 -13.73 9.41
N ASP A 243 4.82 -12.42 9.38
CA ASP A 243 6.02 -11.63 9.09
C ASP A 243 6.97 -11.47 10.29
N TRP A 244 7.05 -12.49 11.13
CA TRP A 244 8.01 -12.54 12.24
C TRP A 244 9.36 -13.12 11.84
N GLY A 245 10.33 -12.97 12.74
CA GLY A 245 11.69 -13.45 12.55
C GLY A 245 11.94 -14.87 13.04
N ILE A 246 13.21 -15.25 12.98
CA ILE A 246 13.69 -16.52 13.50
C ILE A 246 13.52 -16.60 15.02
N VAL A 247 13.62 -17.82 15.58
CA VAL A 247 13.55 -18.06 17.02
C VAL A 247 14.59 -17.24 17.75
N ASN A 248 14.15 -16.51 18.79
CA ASN A 248 15.02 -15.68 19.61
C ASN A 248 15.22 -16.28 21.00
N ASN A 249 16.27 -17.04 21.17
CA ASN A 249 16.70 -17.61 22.44
C ASN A 249 17.74 -16.74 23.17
N THR A 250 18.04 -15.55 22.66
CA THR A 250 19.06 -14.69 23.21
C THR A 250 18.51 -13.81 24.34
N ARG A 251 19.35 -13.58 25.34
CA ARG A 251 18.99 -12.67 26.43
C ARG A 251 18.84 -11.25 25.89
N LYS A 252 17.80 -10.53 26.32
CA LYS A 252 17.61 -9.14 25.92
C LYS A 252 18.81 -8.28 26.33
N PRO A 253 19.29 -7.40 25.44
CA PRO A 253 20.51 -6.64 25.65
C PRO A 253 20.39 -5.57 26.74
N ILE A 254 19.17 -5.09 26.99
CA ILE A 254 18.90 -3.97 27.90
C ILE A 254 17.79 -4.38 28.85
N SER A 255 18.04 -4.33 30.18
CA SER A 255 17.12 -4.83 31.21
C SER A 255 15.78 -4.08 31.25
N TRP A 256 15.75 -2.78 30.97
CA TRP A 256 14.53 -1.98 30.96
C TRP A 256 13.68 -2.13 29.68
N MET A 257 14.22 -2.79 28.63
CA MET A 257 13.49 -3.03 27.39
C MET A 257 12.28 -3.96 27.67
N PRO A 258 11.07 -3.63 27.19
CA PRO A 258 9.92 -4.52 27.26
C PRO A 258 10.18 -5.83 26.53
N ASP A 259 9.70 -6.96 27.07
CA ASP A 259 9.95 -8.28 26.47
C ASP A 259 9.37 -8.39 25.08
N TRP A 260 8.18 -7.84 24.85
CA TRP A 260 7.52 -7.84 23.52
C TRP A 260 8.30 -7.09 22.43
N LEU A 261 9.22 -6.21 22.80
CA LEU A 261 10.09 -5.50 21.84
C LEU A 261 11.31 -6.35 21.45
N TRP A 262 11.71 -7.32 22.29
CA TRP A 262 12.86 -8.18 22.01
C TRP A 262 12.47 -9.55 21.47
N SER A 263 11.44 -10.16 22.03
CA SER A 263 10.96 -11.47 21.65
C SER A 263 9.46 -11.61 21.95
N TYR A 264 8.73 -12.23 21.01
CA TYR A 264 7.28 -12.27 21.10
C TYR A 264 6.72 -13.60 20.57
N GLN A 265 5.59 -14.06 21.12
CA GLN A 265 4.92 -15.32 20.72
C GLN A 265 3.71 -15.11 19.81
N TYR A 266 3.37 -13.88 19.47
CA TYR A 266 2.23 -13.53 18.59
C TYR A 266 0.92 -14.24 18.96
N PRO A 267 0.42 -14.09 20.22
CA PRO A 267 -0.84 -14.68 20.61
C PRO A 267 -1.99 -14.09 19.78
N HIS A 268 -2.98 -14.92 19.43
CA HIS A 268 -4.11 -14.54 18.58
C HIS A 268 -3.71 -14.10 17.18
N ASN A 269 -2.66 -14.69 16.59
CA ASN A 269 -2.22 -14.36 15.25
C ASN A 269 -3.28 -14.72 14.18
N VAL A 270 -3.35 -13.91 13.12
CA VAL A 270 -4.42 -14.04 12.11
C VAL A 270 -4.29 -15.31 11.26
N ILE A 271 -3.07 -15.85 11.14
CA ILE A 271 -2.81 -17.06 10.33
C ILE A 271 -3.04 -18.36 11.10
N GLY A 272 -3.29 -18.29 12.43
CA GLY A 272 -3.57 -19.45 13.27
C GLY A 272 -2.38 -20.38 13.47
N GLU A 273 -1.14 -19.86 13.37
CA GLU A 273 0.06 -20.67 13.54
C GLU A 273 0.41 -20.90 15.03
N GLY A 274 1.00 -22.05 15.30
CA GLY A 274 1.48 -22.44 16.64
C GLY A 274 0.52 -23.38 17.37
N VAL A 275 0.43 -23.21 18.70
CA VAL A 275 -0.37 -24.07 19.61
C VAL A 275 -1.56 -23.32 20.17
N PRO A 276 -2.65 -24.03 20.51
CA PRO A 276 -3.82 -23.43 21.11
C PRO A 276 -3.50 -22.76 22.46
N ILE A 277 -4.05 -21.56 22.66
CA ILE A 277 -3.95 -20.83 23.93
C ILE A 277 -4.93 -21.44 24.92
N PRO A 278 -4.49 -21.90 26.12
CA PRO A 278 -5.37 -22.49 27.13
C PRO A 278 -6.53 -21.56 27.51
N GLY A 279 -7.75 -22.08 27.53
CA GLY A 279 -8.95 -21.32 27.90
C GLY A 279 -9.45 -20.33 26.83
N CYS A 280 -8.81 -20.22 25.68
CA CYS A 280 -9.29 -19.41 24.57
C CYS A 280 -10.34 -20.18 23.74
N SER A 281 -11.38 -19.47 23.31
CA SER A 281 -12.41 -19.98 22.40
C SER A 281 -12.64 -19.02 21.23
N GLY A 282 -12.61 -19.53 20.00
CA GLY A 282 -12.82 -18.72 18.80
C GLY A 282 -11.83 -19.02 17.67
N PRO A 283 -11.88 -18.29 16.57
CA PRO A 283 -11.07 -18.60 15.39
C PRO A 283 -9.57 -18.23 15.53
N TYR A 284 -9.22 -17.33 16.43
CA TYR A 284 -7.85 -16.81 16.58
C TYR A 284 -7.29 -17.15 17.97
N CYS A 285 -7.18 -18.43 18.28
CA CYS A 285 -6.78 -18.93 19.59
C CYS A 285 -5.42 -19.63 19.59
N ASN A 286 -4.54 -19.29 18.66
CA ASN A 286 -3.20 -19.85 18.58
C ASN A 286 -2.11 -18.82 18.92
N GLN A 287 -0.99 -19.33 19.41
CA GLN A 287 0.25 -18.58 19.63
C GLN A 287 1.45 -19.42 19.24
N LEU A 288 2.56 -18.78 18.86
CA LEU A 288 3.80 -19.48 18.55
C LEU A 288 4.32 -20.26 19.77
N ILE A 289 4.90 -21.43 19.51
CA ILE A 289 5.50 -22.27 20.55
C ILE A 289 6.73 -21.57 21.15
N GLN A 290 7.54 -20.96 20.30
CA GLN A 290 8.79 -20.31 20.67
C GLN A 290 8.70 -18.80 20.53
N LEU A 291 9.51 -18.10 21.30
CA LEU A 291 9.72 -16.67 21.18
C LEU A 291 10.51 -16.37 19.89
N VAL A 292 10.06 -15.40 19.10
CA VAL A 292 10.68 -14.99 17.84
C VAL A 292 11.01 -13.50 17.85
N TYR A 293 11.91 -13.06 16.97
CA TYR A 293 12.14 -11.63 16.78
C TYR A 293 10.91 -10.96 16.15
N PRO A 294 10.41 -9.83 16.72
CA PRO A 294 9.30 -9.06 16.15
C PRO A 294 9.80 -8.20 14.97
N THR A 295 10.17 -8.82 13.87
CA THR A 295 10.81 -8.17 12.72
C THR A 295 9.94 -7.09 12.11
N ALA A 296 8.63 -7.29 12.01
CA ALA A 296 7.71 -6.26 11.50
C ALA A 296 7.77 -4.97 12.34
N LEU A 297 7.90 -5.08 13.68
CA LEU A 297 8.06 -3.92 14.55
C LEU A 297 9.39 -3.20 14.35
N TYR A 298 10.47 -3.96 14.12
CA TYR A 298 11.77 -3.36 13.82
C TYR A 298 11.75 -2.61 12.49
N GLU A 299 11.09 -3.18 11.46
CA GLU A 299 10.86 -2.50 10.18
C GLU A 299 10.07 -1.19 10.38
N VAL A 300 9.02 -1.19 11.22
CA VAL A 300 8.26 0.04 11.56
C VAL A 300 9.18 1.13 12.09
N ILE A 301 10.01 0.79 13.08
CA ILE A 301 10.91 1.76 13.72
C ILE A 301 11.94 2.29 12.72
N MET A 302 12.60 1.40 11.98
CA MET A 302 13.62 1.78 10.99
C MET A 302 13.02 2.63 9.86
N CYS A 303 11.86 2.25 9.33
CA CYS A 303 11.18 2.98 8.27
C CYS A 303 10.74 4.38 8.72
N PHE A 304 10.25 4.55 9.96
CA PHE A 304 9.96 5.89 10.48
C PHE A 304 11.23 6.73 10.65
N ILE A 305 12.32 6.16 11.14
CA ILE A 305 13.60 6.87 11.24
C ILE A 305 14.03 7.36 9.85
N VAL A 306 14.04 6.47 8.85
CA VAL A 306 14.40 6.84 7.47
C VAL A 306 13.42 7.85 6.89
N PHE A 307 12.11 7.71 7.14
CA PHE A 307 11.12 8.71 6.75
C PHE A 307 11.47 10.10 7.30
N PHE A 308 11.75 10.24 8.58
CA PHE A 308 12.09 11.54 9.18
C PHE A 308 13.41 12.10 8.66
N ILE A 309 14.40 11.25 8.36
CA ILE A 309 15.63 11.67 7.69
C ILE A 309 15.31 12.25 6.31
N LEU A 310 14.59 11.49 5.45
CA LEU A 310 14.21 11.94 4.12
C LEU A 310 13.34 13.21 4.17
N TRP A 311 12.40 13.26 5.11
CA TRP A 311 11.54 14.42 5.31
C TRP A 311 12.30 15.68 5.70
N SER A 312 13.34 15.57 6.51
CA SER A 312 14.22 16.68 6.85
C SER A 312 15.11 17.10 5.68
N LEU A 313 15.64 16.13 4.92
CA LEU A 313 16.54 16.37 3.79
C LEU A 313 15.84 16.94 2.55
N ARG A 314 14.53 16.71 2.35
CA ARG A 314 13.78 17.12 1.15
C ARG A 314 13.83 18.63 0.85
N LYS A 315 14.01 19.46 1.88
CA LYS A 315 14.14 20.90 1.72
C LYS A 315 15.60 21.35 1.44
N LYS A 316 16.57 20.54 1.83
CA LYS A 316 18.01 20.84 1.71
C LYS A 316 18.56 20.35 0.37
N ILE A 317 18.07 19.22 -0.13
CA ILE A 317 18.55 18.62 -1.37
C ILE A 317 17.84 19.26 -2.55
N LYS A 318 18.58 20.03 -3.35
CA LYS A 318 18.07 20.76 -4.53
C LYS A 318 18.28 20.00 -5.85
N ILE A 319 19.21 19.02 -5.87
CA ILE A 319 19.54 18.26 -7.08
C ILE A 319 18.47 17.20 -7.31
N PRO A 320 17.75 17.25 -8.46
CA PRO A 320 16.69 16.26 -8.77
C PRO A 320 17.23 14.84 -8.85
N GLY A 321 16.47 13.87 -8.35
CA GLY A 321 16.82 12.44 -8.30
C GLY A 321 17.71 12.05 -7.10
N ARG A 322 18.31 13.01 -6.41
CA ARG A 322 19.25 12.72 -5.32
C ARG A 322 18.53 12.24 -4.06
N LEU A 323 17.37 12.78 -3.75
CA LEU A 323 16.57 12.36 -2.60
C LEU A 323 16.07 10.91 -2.79
N PHE A 324 15.66 10.57 -4.00
CA PHE A 324 15.27 9.20 -4.32
C PHE A 324 16.47 8.23 -4.28
N GLY A 325 17.66 8.67 -4.73
CA GLY A 325 18.88 7.89 -4.55
C GLY A 325 19.18 7.57 -3.09
N ILE A 326 19.03 8.55 -2.18
CA ILE A 326 19.18 8.36 -0.73
C ILE A 326 18.12 7.38 -0.20
N TYR A 327 16.87 7.49 -0.65
CA TYR A 327 15.80 6.54 -0.30
C TYR A 327 16.21 5.11 -0.67
N LEU A 328 16.68 4.87 -1.89
CA LEU A 328 17.09 3.54 -2.34
C LEU A 328 18.24 2.97 -1.50
N ILE A 329 19.22 3.81 -1.13
CA ILE A 329 20.33 3.40 -0.25
C ILE A 329 19.80 2.95 1.10
N PHE A 330 18.98 3.76 1.77
CA PHE A 330 18.45 3.42 3.08
C PHE A 330 17.49 2.24 3.04
N ASN A 331 16.64 2.17 2.03
CA ASN A 331 15.72 1.03 1.85
C ASN A 331 16.49 -0.29 1.62
N GLY A 332 17.54 -0.25 0.80
CA GLY A 332 18.41 -1.41 0.60
C GLY A 332 19.12 -1.85 1.89
N LEU A 333 19.65 -0.90 2.68
CA LEU A 333 20.30 -1.20 3.96
C LEU A 333 19.33 -1.77 4.99
N GLU A 334 18.17 -1.12 5.15
CA GLU A 334 17.13 -1.56 6.07
C GLU A 334 16.68 -3.00 5.74
N ARG A 335 16.32 -3.24 4.47
CA ARG A 335 15.84 -4.54 4.04
C ARG A 335 16.90 -5.63 4.16
N PHE A 336 18.16 -5.33 3.85
CA PHE A 336 19.27 -6.27 4.03
C PHE A 336 19.47 -6.63 5.50
N ALA A 337 19.43 -5.65 6.40
CA ALA A 337 19.62 -5.85 7.83
C ALA A 337 18.51 -6.73 8.43
N ILE A 338 17.24 -6.42 8.12
CA ILE A 338 16.11 -7.17 8.69
C ILE A 338 16.03 -8.59 8.16
N GLU A 339 16.44 -8.81 6.90
CA GLU A 339 16.42 -10.12 6.27
C GLU A 339 17.34 -11.13 6.96
N SER A 340 18.37 -10.67 7.67
CA SER A 340 19.28 -11.53 8.43
C SER A 340 18.61 -12.24 9.62
N ILE A 341 17.47 -11.73 10.08
CA ILE A 341 16.71 -12.28 11.22
C ILE A 341 15.29 -12.70 10.83
N ARG A 342 14.96 -12.71 9.53
CA ARG A 342 13.67 -13.20 9.00
C ARG A 342 13.73 -14.68 8.63
N VAL A 343 12.57 -15.32 8.68
CA VAL A 343 12.40 -16.70 8.19
C VAL A 343 12.11 -16.65 6.69
N ASN A 344 13.15 -16.85 5.86
CA ASN A 344 12.99 -16.84 4.40
C ASN A 344 13.80 -17.97 3.75
N THR A 345 13.38 -18.35 2.55
CA THR A 345 14.06 -19.38 1.75
C THR A 345 15.38 -18.85 1.20
N HIS A 346 16.46 -19.61 1.39
CA HIS A 346 17.79 -19.31 0.87
C HIS A 346 18.04 -19.99 -0.47
N TYR A 347 18.77 -19.34 -1.37
CA TYR A 347 19.25 -19.96 -2.61
C TYR A 347 20.50 -20.80 -2.35
N GLU A 348 20.29 -22.11 -2.15
CA GLU A 348 21.36 -23.08 -1.85
C GLU A 348 22.42 -23.17 -2.95
N SER A 349 22.08 -22.82 -4.20
CA SER A 349 22.99 -22.88 -5.36
C SER A 349 23.95 -21.70 -5.48
N LEU A 350 23.72 -20.62 -4.70
CA LEU A 350 24.55 -19.41 -4.76
C LEU A 350 25.57 -19.35 -3.61
N PRO A 351 26.77 -18.75 -3.83
CA PRO A 351 27.71 -18.46 -2.75
C PRO A 351 27.02 -17.61 -1.66
N PHE A 352 27.33 -17.88 -0.39
CA PHE A 352 26.73 -17.22 0.79
C PHE A 352 25.23 -17.47 0.97
N LYS A 353 24.59 -18.30 0.15
CA LYS A 353 23.17 -18.68 0.24
C LYS A 353 22.23 -17.48 0.52
N PRO A 354 22.28 -16.43 -0.30
CA PRO A 354 21.46 -15.24 -0.06
C PRO A 354 19.98 -15.55 -0.26
N THR A 355 19.11 -14.78 0.39
CA THR A 355 17.69 -14.77 0.07
C THR A 355 17.41 -13.87 -1.15
N GLN A 356 16.25 -14.03 -1.78
CA GLN A 356 15.81 -13.14 -2.86
C GLN A 356 15.83 -11.66 -2.41
N ALA A 357 15.34 -11.41 -1.19
CA ALA A 357 15.26 -10.04 -0.66
C ALA A 357 16.65 -9.44 -0.42
N GLN A 358 17.66 -10.24 -0.01
CA GLN A 358 19.05 -9.76 0.12
C GLN A 358 19.63 -9.36 -1.23
N ILE A 359 19.41 -10.14 -2.28
CA ILE A 359 19.88 -9.81 -3.63
C ILE A 359 19.24 -8.48 -4.11
N ILE A 360 17.91 -8.35 -3.97
CA ILE A 360 17.20 -7.13 -4.34
C ILE A 360 17.70 -5.93 -3.53
N SER A 361 17.96 -6.10 -2.25
CA SER A 361 18.48 -5.05 -1.36
C SER A 361 19.84 -4.51 -1.81
N ILE A 362 20.73 -5.40 -2.22
CA ILE A 362 22.04 -5.03 -2.78
C ILE A 362 21.87 -4.25 -4.09
N ILE A 363 20.97 -4.71 -4.97
CA ILE A 363 20.68 -4.02 -6.23
C ILE A 363 20.12 -2.60 -5.96
N LEU A 364 19.19 -2.46 -5.03
CA LEU A 364 18.62 -1.16 -4.66
C LEU A 364 19.69 -0.23 -4.07
N PHE A 365 20.56 -0.75 -3.20
CA PHE A 365 21.66 0.01 -2.62
C PHE A 365 22.63 0.53 -3.68
N ILE A 366 23.07 -0.34 -4.61
CA ILE A 366 23.94 0.06 -5.72
C ILE A 366 23.24 1.06 -6.63
N ALA A 367 21.98 0.81 -7.03
CA ALA A 367 21.20 1.72 -7.85
C ALA A 367 21.05 3.08 -7.18
N GLY A 368 20.86 3.11 -5.87
CA GLY A 368 20.79 4.33 -5.08
C GLY A 368 22.08 5.15 -5.14
N ILE A 369 23.25 4.50 -4.99
CA ILE A 369 24.57 5.14 -5.10
C ILE A 369 24.76 5.69 -6.53
N VAL A 370 24.48 4.87 -7.54
CA VAL A 370 24.62 5.29 -8.95
C VAL A 370 23.76 6.50 -9.23
N LEU A 371 22.47 6.48 -8.81
CA LEU A 371 21.56 7.60 -9.00
C LEU A 371 22.03 8.85 -8.24
N PHE A 372 22.50 8.70 -7.00
CA PHE A 372 23.01 9.80 -6.20
C PHE A 372 24.23 10.51 -6.85
N VAL A 373 25.16 9.73 -7.42
CA VAL A 373 26.34 10.26 -8.09
C VAL A 373 26.00 10.85 -9.46
N GLN A 374 25.19 10.14 -10.27
CA GLN A 374 24.88 10.58 -11.63
C GLN A 374 23.93 11.78 -11.66
N SER A 375 23.08 11.96 -10.65
CA SER A 375 22.14 13.09 -10.57
C SER A 375 22.84 14.45 -10.71
N LYS A 376 24.03 14.62 -10.15
CA LYS A 376 24.81 15.84 -10.27
C LYS A 376 25.27 16.08 -11.72
N LYS A 377 25.84 15.04 -12.35
CA LYS A 377 26.33 15.12 -13.75
C LYS A 377 25.19 15.42 -14.73
N TRP A 378 23.98 14.85 -14.49
CA TRP A 378 22.82 15.07 -15.33
C TRP A 378 22.34 16.53 -15.29
N VAL A 379 22.35 17.17 -14.11
CA VAL A 379 22.00 18.58 -13.95
C VAL A 379 23.04 19.48 -14.62
N GLU A 380 24.33 19.19 -14.46
CA GLU A 380 25.41 19.94 -15.10
C GLU A 380 25.33 19.88 -16.63
N LYS A 381 25.00 18.70 -17.20
CA LYS A 381 24.86 18.51 -18.65
C LYS A 381 23.63 19.22 -19.24
N ASN A 382 22.57 19.42 -18.47
CA ASN A 382 21.31 20.03 -18.93
C ASN A 382 21.15 21.49 -18.44
N LYS A 383 22.19 22.11 -17.93
CA LYS A 383 22.18 23.58 -17.73
C LYS A 383 22.06 24.24 -19.11
N PRO A 384 21.10 25.15 -19.32
CA PRO A 384 21.12 26.00 -20.51
C PRO A 384 22.51 26.65 -20.57
N ASN A 385 23.18 26.60 -21.73
CA ASN A 385 24.35 27.42 -21.98
C ASN A 385 23.91 28.87 -21.72
N GLU A 386 24.31 29.43 -20.60
CA GLU A 386 24.29 30.88 -20.45
C GLU A 386 25.16 31.38 -21.60
N LEU A 387 24.50 31.94 -22.62
CA LEU A 387 25.16 32.69 -23.66
C LEU A 387 25.93 33.76 -22.92
N VAL A 388 27.26 33.61 -22.93
CA VAL A 388 28.20 34.68 -22.56
C VAL A 388 27.97 35.78 -23.58
N ASP A 389 27.22 36.83 -23.20
CA ASP A 389 27.18 38.10 -23.86
C ASP A 389 28.31 38.97 -23.30
#